data_c811d435b07cdb08f3f4d47cf212625e
#
_entry.id   c811d435b07cdb08f3f4d47cf212625e
#
_cell.length_a   1.000
_cell.length_b   1.000
_cell.length_c   1.000
_cell.angle_alpha   90.00
_cell.angle_beta   90.00
_cell.angle_gamma   90.00
#
_symmetry.space_group_name_H-M   'P 1'
#
loop_
_entity.id
_entity.type
_entity.pdbx_description
1 polymer ?
#
loop_
_entity_poly.entity_id
_entity_poly.type
_entity_poly.pdbx_seq_one_letter_code
_entity_poly.pdbx_strand_id
1 'polypeptide(L)'
;MKTKSLTSSALTVVACVLCVTLVMRPTIVSGASMMPTLHDKDVLITSPLAKQVFQPARGDIVTICLSADPLCGSVFSGDTQYVKRIVAVPGDVVRYGACNIFVTTAGGQKLRDPEPTMPCREWTELKQVVIPAGMYFVAGDNRGISLDSRIFGPVTKSQIHAQVLAQIRLTWAP
;
A
#
# COMPACT_ATOMS: atom_id res chain seq x y z
N MET A 1 1.92 35.94 37.63
CA MET A 1 2.39 35.79 36.24
C MET A 1 2.68 34.34 35.79
N LYS A 2 2.15 33.29 36.44
CA LYS A 2 2.40 31.86 36.08
C LYS A 2 1.30 31.17 35.22
N THR A 3 0.16 31.79 35.03
CA THR A 3 -0.97 31.15 34.31
C THR A 3 -0.85 31.16 32.77
N LYS A 4 -0.14 32.12 32.19
CA LYS A 4 0.06 32.21 30.72
C LYS A 4 1.00 31.13 30.15
N SER A 5 1.88 30.57 30.91
CA SER A 5 2.81 29.53 30.47
C SER A 5 2.15 28.16 30.35
N LEU A 6 1.27 27.80 31.27
CA LEU A 6 0.54 26.54 31.28
C LEU A 6 -0.47 26.42 30.14
N THR A 7 -1.18 27.49 29.82
CA THR A 7 -2.16 27.50 28.70
C THR A 7 -1.44 27.41 27.34
N SER A 8 -0.30 28.05 27.18
CA SER A 8 0.50 27.99 25.95
C SER A 8 1.02 26.55 25.71
N SER A 9 1.56 25.91 26.76
CA SER A 9 2.05 24.53 26.64
C SER A 9 0.96 23.53 26.35
N ALA A 10 -0.21 23.67 26.98
CA ALA A 10 -1.38 22.82 26.71
C ALA A 10 -1.88 22.98 25.26
N LEU A 11 -1.93 24.22 24.77
CA LEU A 11 -2.33 24.48 23.38
C LEU A 11 -1.34 23.87 22.37
N THR A 12 -0.05 23.96 22.64
CA THR A 12 0.98 23.34 21.79
C THR A 12 0.84 21.81 21.73
N VAL A 13 0.64 21.16 22.89
CA VAL A 13 0.43 19.72 22.96
C VAL A 13 -0.83 19.31 22.18
N VAL A 14 -1.93 20.02 22.36
CA VAL A 14 -3.17 19.76 21.62
C VAL A 14 -2.97 19.92 20.11
N ALA A 15 -2.29 20.97 19.69
CA ALA A 15 -1.97 21.19 18.27
C ALA A 15 -1.07 20.09 17.69
N CYS A 16 -0.06 19.63 18.45
CA CYS A 16 0.79 18.52 18.02
C CYS A 16 0.01 17.20 17.91
N VAL A 17 -0.83 16.89 18.89
CA VAL A 17 -1.66 15.68 18.85
C VAL A 17 -2.62 15.74 17.66
N LEU A 18 -3.28 16.88 17.45
CA LEU A 18 -4.17 17.05 16.30
C LEU A 18 -3.43 16.92 14.96
N CYS A 19 -2.24 17.49 14.86
CA CYS A 19 -1.41 17.37 13.66
C CYS A 19 -1.04 15.90 13.39
N VAL A 20 -0.59 15.16 14.41
CA VAL A 20 -0.25 13.74 14.27
C VAL A 20 -1.47 12.92 13.85
N THR A 21 -2.63 13.13 14.45
CA THR A 21 -3.86 12.39 14.12
C THR A 21 -4.40 12.71 12.72
N LEU A 22 -4.16 13.91 12.21
CA LEU A 22 -4.51 14.27 10.83
C LEU A 22 -3.57 13.68 9.79
N VAL A 23 -2.29 13.50 10.16
CA VAL A 23 -1.24 13.00 9.25
C VAL A 23 -1.13 11.49 9.25
N MET A 24 -1.36 10.85 10.41
CA MET A 24 -1.18 9.41 10.59
C MET A 24 -2.49 8.75 10.99
N ARG A 25 -2.83 7.65 10.32
CA ARG A 25 -4.03 6.85 10.61
C ARG A 25 -3.66 5.41 10.89
N PRO A 26 -4.09 4.83 12.02
CA PRO A 26 -3.97 3.40 12.24
C PRO A 26 -4.97 2.67 11.32
N THR A 27 -4.51 1.60 10.70
CA THR A 27 -5.32 0.73 9.83
C THR A 27 -5.03 -0.71 10.22
N ILE A 28 -6.06 -1.52 10.44
CA ILE A 28 -5.90 -2.93 10.79
C ILE A 28 -5.89 -3.75 9.51
N VAL A 29 -4.91 -4.63 9.38
CA VAL A 29 -4.83 -5.59 8.27
C VAL A 29 -5.92 -6.64 8.44
N SER A 30 -6.66 -6.90 7.38
CA SER A 30 -7.60 -8.02 7.30
C SER A 30 -7.22 -8.92 6.13
N GLY A 31 -6.97 -10.18 6.43
CA GLY A 31 -6.64 -11.21 5.46
C GLY A 31 -5.14 -11.45 5.28
N ALA A 32 -4.81 -12.39 4.41
CA ALA A 32 -3.48 -12.97 4.26
C ALA A 32 -2.78 -12.61 2.95
N SER A 33 -3.29 -11.62 2.18
CA SER A 33 -2.77 -11.30 0.84
C SER A 33 -1.36 -10.71 0.85
N MET A 34 -0.89 -10.21 1.99
CA MET A 34 0.44 -9.63 2.17
C MET A 34 1.39 -10.50 3.01
N MET A 35 0.98 -11.74 3.35
CA MET A 35 1.86 -12.68 4.01
C MET A 35 3.07 -13.03 3.12
N PRO A 36 4.25 -13.27 3.71
CA PRO A 36 4.58 -13.26 5.15
C PRO A 36 4.92 -11.86 5.69
N THR A 37 4.90 -10.81 4.86
CA THR A 37 5.29 -9.44 5.26
C THR A 37 4.32 -8.87 6.29
N LEU A 38 3.02 -8.94 6.01
CA LEU A 38 1.97 -8.50 6.91
C LEU A 38 1.05 -9.68 7.24
N HIS A 39 0.67 -9.78 8.50
CA HIS A 39 -0.26 -10.80 9.00
C HIS A 39 -1.63 -10.19 9.29
N ASP A 40 -2.62 -11.06 9.35
CA ASP A 40 -3.96 -10.66 9.80
C ASP A 40 -3.88 -10.01 11.19
N LYS A 41 -4.63 -8.92 11.40
CA LYS A 41 -4.67 -8.09 12.61
C LYS A 41 -3.41 -7.27 12.91
N ASP A 42 -2.37 -7.29 12.06
CA ASP A 42 -1.31 -6.30 12.17
C ASP A 42 -1.89 -4.88 12.10
N VAL A 43 -1.32 -3.96 12.87
CA VAL A 43 -1.69 -2.54 12.83
C VAL A 43 -0.69 -1.79 11.96
N LEU A 44 -1.19 -1.14 10.94
CA LEU A 44 -0.39 -0.29 10.06
C LEU A 44 -0.58 1.17 10.45
N ILE A 45 0.49 1.91 10.45
CA ILE A 45 0.44 3.37 10.48
C ILE A 45 0.50 3.85 9.04
N THR A 46 -0.59 4.43 8.56
CA THR A 46 -0.74 4.92 7.19
C THR A 46 -0.78 6.44 7.15
N SER A 47 -0.28 7.03 6.06
CA SER A 47 -0.39 8.47 5.84
C SER A 47 -1.06 8.76 4.49
N PRO A 48 -2.26 9.35 4.52
CA PRO A 48 -2.92 9.84 3.30
C PRO A 48 -2.17 11.02 2.67
N LEU A 49 -1.47 11.81 3.47
CA LEU A 49 -0.70 12.96 2.97
C LEU A 49 0.60 12.54 2.29
N ALA A 50 1.18 11.39 2.67
CA ALA A 50 2.42 10.91 2.06
C ALA A 50 2.28 10.81 0.54
N LYS A 51 1.16 10.35 0.00
CA LYS A 51 0.93 10.25 -1.46
C LYS A 51 0.94 11.60 -2.19
N GLN A 52 0.70 12.70 -1.50
CA GLN A 52 0.69 14.05 -2.08
C GLN A 52 2.10 14.63 -2.14
N VAL A 53 2.92 14.32 -1.14
CA VAL A 53 4.28 14.83 -0.97
C VAL A 53 5.30 13.95 -1.69
N PHE A 54 5.12 12.61 -1.64
CA PHE A 54 6.05 11.65 -2.22
C PHE A 54 5.47 11.00 -3.46
N GLN A 55 6.33 10.71 -4.43
CA GLN A 55 5.97 9.85 -5.55
C GLN A 55 6.01 8.39 -5.06
N PRO A 56 4.91 7.63 -5.28
CA PRO A 56 4.91 6.21 -4.95
C PRO A 56 6.04 5.49 -5.69
N ALA A 57 6.84 4.75 -4.95
CA ALA A 57 8.02 4.06 -5.48
C ALA A 57 7.86 2.54 -5.45
N ARG A 58 8.70 1.87 -6.24
CA ARG A 58 8.75 0.41 -6.25
C ARG A 58 9.19 -0.10 -4.88
N GLY A 59 8.46 -1.08 -4.34
CA GLY A 59 8.67 -1.63 -3.00
C GLY A 59 7.77 -1.03 -1.93
N ASP A 60 7.19 0.16 -2.15
CA ASP A 60 6.29 0.78 -1.18
C ASP A 60 5.05 -0.10 -0.92
N ILE A 61 4.66 -0.21 0.34
CA ILE A 61 3.39 -0.79 0.72
C ILE A 61 2.36 0.34 0.80
N VAL A 62 1.25 0.16 0.10
CA VAL A 62 0.21 1.18 -0.03
C VAL A 62 -1.17 0.57 0.23
N THR A 63 -2.10 1.41 0.65
CA THR A 63 -3.52 1.06 0.61
C THR A 63 -4.11 1.59 -0.69
N ILE A 64 -4.90 0.76 -1.36
CA ILE A 64 -5.58 1.11 -2.60
C ILE A 64 -7.08 0.94 -2.47
N CYS A 65 -7.82 1.75 -3.23
CA CYS A 65 -9.25 1.64 -3.43
C CYS A 65 -9.53 1.44 -4.92
N LEU A 66 -10.31 0.43 -5.25
CA LEU A 66 -10.68 0.18 -6.65
C LEU A 66 -11.86 1.05 -7.10
N SER A 67 -12.68 1.53 -6.14
CA SER A 67 -13.75 2.49 -6.43
C SER A 67 -13.18 3.89 -6.67
N ALA A 68 -13.92 4.68 -7.42
CA ALA A 68 -13.62 6.10 -7.63
C ALA A 68 -14.08 7.00 -6.46
N ASP A 69 -14.60 6.41 -5.37
CA ASP A 69 -15.09 7.17 -4.22
C ASP A 69 -13.91 7.84 -3.49
N PRO A 70 -13.88 9.17 -3.40
CA PRO A 70 -12.86 9.90 -2.65
C PRO A 70 -12.89 9.61 -1.15
N LEU A 71 -14.00 9.10 -0.62
CA LEU A 71 -14.17 8.71 0.77
C LEU A 71 -13.73 7.26 1.03
N CYS A 72 -13.32 6.52 0.01
CA CYS A 72 -12.87 5.14 0.18
C CYS A 72 -11.82 5.03 1.29
N GLY A 73 -12.05 4.08 2.19
CA GLY A 73 -11.23 3.88 3.38
C GLY A 73 -11.48 4.84 4.53
N SER A 74 -12.47 5.72 4.43
CA SER A 74 -13.02 6.40 5.59
C SER A 74 -13.98 5.46 6.33
N VAL A 75 -14.19 5.71 7.63
CA VAL A 75 -15.20 4.97 8.43
C VAL A 75 -16.63 5.12 7.89
N PHE A 76 -16.85 6.05 6.96
CA PHE A 76 -18.14 6.35 6.36
C PHE A 76 -18.32 5.73 4.97
N SER A 77 -17.24 5.23 4.34
CA SER A 77 -17.35 4.51 3.07
C SER A 77 -17.46 3.02 3.36
N GLY A 78 -18.43 2.36 2.77
CA GLY A 78 -18.54 0.90 2.78
C GLY A 78 -17.50 0.19 1.90
N ASP A 79 -16.56 0.93 1.31
CA ASP A 79 -15.62 0.42 0.34
C ASP A 79 -14.45 -0.33 0.98
N THR A 80 -14.08 -1.42 0.36
CA THR A 80 -12.94 -2.24 0.80
C THR A 80 -11.62 -1.62 0.36
N GLN A 81 -10.77 -1.34 1.34
CA GLN A 81 -9.36 -1.03 1.08
C GLN A 81 -8.53 -2.30 0.96
N TYR A 82 -7.63 -2.30 -0.03
CA TYR A 82 -6.65 -3.38 -0.19
C TYR A 82 -5.26 -2.87 0.15
N VAL A 83 -4.51 -3.64 0.93
CA VAL A 83 -3.09 -3.39 1.17
C VAL A 83 -2.30 -4.17 0.14
N LYS A 84 -1.43 -3.50 -0.62
CA LYS A 84 -0.61 -4.08 -1.70
C LYS A 84 0.77 -3.46 -1.74
N ARG A 85 1.71 -4.12 -2.41
CA ARG A 85 3.05 -3.59 -2.71
C ARG A 85 3.10 -3.05 -4.13
N ILE A 86 3.72 -1.88 -4.32
CA ILE A 86 4.06 -1.37 -5.65
C ILE A 86 5.21 -2.20 -6.22
N VAL A 87 4.95 -2.89 -7.32
CA VAL A 87 5.92 -3.74 -8.00
C VAL A 87 6.53 -3.01 -9.21
N ALA A 88 5.73 -2.21 -9.91
CA ALA A 88 6.21 -1.44 -11.04
C ALA A 88 5.57 -0.04 -11.08
N VAL A 89 6.32 0.90 -11.67
CA VAL A 89 6.01 2.33 -11.76
C VAL A 89 5.87 2.75 -13.22
N PRO A 90 5.39 3.98 -13.51
CA PRO A 90 5.23 4.46 -14.89
C PRO A 90 6.47 4.24 -15.76
N GLY A 91 6.26 3.75 -16.98
CA GLY A 91 7.31 3.45 -17.96
C GLY A 91 7.92 2.05 -17.86
N ASP A 92 7.66 1.31 -16.78
CA ASP A 92 8.12 -0.07 -16.68
C ASP A 92 7.31 -1.00 -17.60
N VAL A 93 7.95 -2.09 -18.01
CA VAL A 93 7.31 -3.21 -18.69
C VAL A 93 7.21 -4.38 -17.71
N VAL A 94 5.99 -4.83 -17.45
CA VAL A 94 5.72 -5.95 -16.53
C VAL A 94 5.29 -7.16 -17.35
N ARG A 95 5.97 -8.29 -17.14
CA ARG A 95 5.54 -9.62 -17.61
C ARG A 95 5.16 -10.46 -16.38
N TYR A 96 3.98 -11.03 -16.39
CA TYR A 96 3.45 -11.70 -15.20
C TYR A 96 2.61 -12.92 -15.52
N GLY A 97 2.72 -13.92 -14.65
CA GLY A 97 1.82 -15.05 -14.55
C GLY A 97 1.01 -14.99 -13.24
N ALA A 98 0.53 -16.14 -12.78
CA ALA A 98 -0.17 -16.20 -11.50
C ALA A 98 0.78 -15.96 -10.31
N CYS A 99 2.01 -16.47 -10.41
CA CYS A 99 2.98 -16.48 -9.31
C CYS A 99 4.12 -15.50 -9.52
N ASN A 100 4.65 -15.44 -10.73
CA ASN A 100 5.87 -14.72 -11.04
C ASN A 100 5.58 -13.38 -11.69
N ILE A 101 6.36 -12.37 -11.30
CA ILE A 101 6.32 -11.03 -11.90
C ILE A 101 7.77 -10.67 -12.28
N PHE A 102 7.95 -10.28 -13.54
CA PHE A 102 9.22 -9.81 -14.10
C PHE A 102 9.04 -8.37 -14.52
N VAL A 103 9.90 -7.49 -14.05
CA VAL A 103 9.84 -6.07 -14.37
C VAL A 103 11.08 -5.70 -15.18
N THR A 104 10.87 -5.04 -16.31
CA THR A 104 11.92 -4.33 -17.02
C THR A 104 11.68 -2.84 -16.81
N THR A 105 12.61 -2.17 -16.13
CA THR A 105 12.47 -0.73 -15.85
C THR A 105 12.51 0.09 -17.13
N ALA A 106 12.01 1.31 -17.08
CA ALA A 106 12.12 2.25 -18.21
C ALA A 106 13.58 2.44 -18.68
N GLY A 107 14.56 2.27 -17.79
CA GLY A 107 16.00 2.28 -18.10
C GLY A 107 16.56 0.96 -18.63
N GLY A 108 15.72 -0.06 -18.89
CA GLY A 108 16.11 -1.36 -19.42
C GLY A 108 16.66 -2.35 -18.39
N GLN A 109 16.74 -2.00 -17.12
CA GLN A 109 17.18 -2.93 -16.07
C GLN A 109 16.11 -4.00 -15.83
N LYS A 110 16.51 -5.26 -15.87
CA LYS A 110 15.63 -6.40 -15.55
C LYS A 110 15.66 -6.65 -14.05
N LEU A 111 14.49 -6.58 -13.45
CA LEU A 111 14.26 -6.90 -12.05
C LEU A 111 13.37 -8.14 -11.99
N ARG A 112 13.78 -9.10 -11.21
CA ARG A 112 12.93 -10.22 -10.84
C ARG A 112 12.36 -9.90 -9.45
N ASP A 113 11.07 -9.95 -9.35
CA ASP A 113 10.42 -9.87 -8.05
C ASP A 113 10.80 -11.13 -7.24
N PRO A 114 10.94 -11.03 -5.92
CA PRO A 114 11.23 -12.18 -5.07
C PRO A 114 10.29 -13.34 -5.38
N GLU A 115 10.84 -14.55 -5.34
CA GLU A 115 10.00 -15.74 -5.54
C GLU A 115 8.87 -15.79 -4.52
N PRO A 116 7.68 -16.28 -4.93
CA PRO A 116 6.58 -16.43 -4.02
C PRO A 116 6.98 -17.30 -2.83
N THR A 117 6.83 -16.79 -1.64
CA THR A 117 7.14 -17.50 -0.39
C THR A 117 6.04 -18.48 0.01
N MET A 118 4.87 -18.39 -0.64
CA MET A 118 3.71 -19.23 -0.40
C MET A 118 3.39 -20.05 -1.65
N PRO A 119 2.83 -21.26 -1.50
CA PRO A 119 2.43 -22.09 -2.62
C PRO A 119 1.52 -21.35 -3.59
N CYS A 120 1.85 -21.39 -4.87
CA CYS A 120 1.13 -20.71 -5.92
C CYS A 120 1.15 -21.55 -7.19
N ARG A 121 0.01 -21.67 -7.88
CA ARG A 121 -0.10 -22.37 -9.15
C ARG A 121 0.13 -21.40 -10.29
N GLU A 122 1.18 -21.62 -11.08
CA GLU A 122 1.50 -20.78 -12.23
C GLU A 122 0.48 -20.95 -13.37
N TRP A 123 0.27 -19.88 -14.12
CA TRP A 123 -0.43 -19.96 -15.41
C TRP A 123 0.56 -20.38 -16.50
N THR A 124 0.05 -21.05 -17.51
CA THR A 124 0.87 -21.52 -18.64
C THR A 124 1.30 -20.37 -19.56
N GLU A 125 0.58 -19.26 -19.58
CA GLU A 125 0.84 -18.11 -20.45
C GLU A 125 1.13 -16.85 -19.63
N LEU A 126 2.24 -16.18 -19.95
CA LEU A 126 2.61 -14.90 -19.35
C LEU A 126 1.94 -13.75 -20.10
N LYS A 127 1.28 -12.88 -19.36
CA LYS A 127 0.78 -11.60 -19.87
C LYS A 127 1.86 -10.53 -19.80
N GLN A 128 1.70 -9.47 -20.61
CA GLN A 128 2.61 -8.32 -20.61
C GLN A 128 1.81 -7.02 -20.63
N VAL A 129 2.31 -6.04 -19.87
CA VAL A 129 1.76 -4.68 -19.85
C VAL A 129 2.88 -3.66 -19.71
N VAL A 130 2.78 -2.55 -20.45
CA VAL A 130 3.59 -1.34 -20.22
C VAL A 130 2.81 -0.46 -19.26
N ILE A 131 3.46 -0.01 -18.19
CA ILE A 131 2.78 0.80 -17.17
C ILE A 131 2.62 2.23 -17.68
N PRO A 132 1.38 2.70 -17.89
CA PRO A 132 1.13 4.04 -18.39
C PRO A 132 1.57 5.13 -17.39
N ALA A 133 1.73 6.36 -17.88
CA ALA A 133 1.98 7.52 -17.03
C ALA A 133 0.89 7.67 -15.96
N GLY A 134 1.31 7.90 -14.71
CA GLY A 134 0.40 8.05 -13.57
C GLY A 134 -0.24 6.75 -13.07
N MET A 135 0.16 5.60 -13.60
CA MET A 135 -0.32 4.29 -13.15
C MET A 135 0.78 3.47 -12.48
N TYR A 136 0.35 2.51 -11.65
CA TYR A 136 1.23 1.66 -10.84
C TYR A 136 0.74 0.22 -10.89
N PHE A 137 1.67 -0.72 -10.97
CA PHE A 137 1.34 -2.13 -10.87
C PHE A 137 1.56 -2.58 -9.43
N VAL A 138 0.52 -3.06 -8.79
CA VAL A 138 0.54 -3.46 -7.40
C VAL A 138 0.27 -4.96 -7.27
N ALA A 139 0.93 -5.60 -6.32
CA ALA A 139 0.72 -7.02 -6.03
C ALA A 139 0.74 -7.29 -4.52
N GLY A 140 0.02 -8.32 -4.10
CA GLY A 140 0.18 -8.85 -2.76
C GLY A 140 1.41 -9.75 -2.68
N ASP A 141 2.05 -9.80 -1.52
CA ASP A 141 3.23 -10.65 -1.30
C ASP A 141 2.85 -12.14 -1.30
N ASN A 142 1.62 -12.46 -0.87
CA ASN A 142 1.05 -13.80 -1.04
C ASN A 142 0.39 -13.92 -2.42
N ARG A 143 1.20 -14.29 -3.40
CA ARG A 143 0.82 -14.35 -4.81
C ARG A 143 -0.33 -15.30 -5.09
N GLY A 144 -0.45 -16.39 -4.34
CA GLY A 144 -1.44 -17.45 -4.58
C GLY A 144 -2.89 -17.05 -4.31
N ILE A 145 -3.11 -16.07 -3.42
CA ILE A 145 -4.45 -15.67 -2.99
C ILE A 145 -4.73 -14.18 -3.14
N SER A 146 -3.77 -13.40 -3.65
CA SER A 146 -3.95 -11.94 -3.75
C SER A 146 -4.79 -11.55 -4.95
N LEU A 147 -5.84 -10.78 -4.69
CA LEU A 147 -6.55 -10.00 -5.71
C LEU A 147 -5.77 -8.69 -5.91
N ASP A 148 -5.11 -8.53 -7.08
CA ASP A 148 -4.22 -7.42 -7.36
C ASP A 148 -4.13 -7.12 -8.87
N SER A 149 -3.14 -6.31 -9.29
CA SER A 149 -3.02 -5.85 -10.68
C SER A 149 -2.89 -6.96 -11.72
N ARG A 150 -2.58 -8.17 -11.32
CA ARG A 150 -2.63 -9.34 -12.23
C ARG A 150 -4.05 -9.65 -12.69
N ILE A 151 -5.06 -9.23 -11.92
CA ILE A 151 -6.48 -9.46 -12.19
C ILE A 151 -7.15 -8.18 -12.69
N PHE A 152 -7.02 -7.05 -11.97
CA PHE A 152 -7.72 -5.80 -12.30
C PHE A 152 -6.90 -4.79 -13.10
N GLY A 153 -5.63 -5.09 -13.41
CA GLY A 153 -4.75 -4.18 -14.14
C GLY A 153 -4.06 -3.14 -13.25
N PRO A 154 -3.24 -2.25 -13.85
CA PRO A 154 -2.59 -1.17 -13.14
C PRO A 154 -3.59 -0.20 -12.50
N VAL A 155 -3.24 0.35 -11.33
CA VAL A 155 -4.04 1.33 -10.61
C VAL A 155 -3.51 2.74 -10.83
N THR A 156 -4.40 3.73 -10.83
CA THR A 156 -4.02 5.14 -10.93
C THR A 156 -3.46 5.67 -9.61
N LYS A 157 -2.70 6.78 -9.67
CA LYS A 157 -2.23 7.46 -8.45
C LYS A 157 -3.38 7.87 -7.52
N SER A 158 -4.55 8.22 -8.07
CA SER A 158 -5.74 8.57 -7.27
C SER A 158 -6.31 7.39 -6.49
N GLN A 159 -6.21 6.19 -7.03
CA GLN A 159 -6.63 4.95 -6.36
C GLN A 159 -5.68 4.53 -5.23
N ILE A 160 -4.45 5.07 -5.18
CA ILE A 160 -3.56 4.91 -4.03
C ILE A 160 -4.05 5.84 -2.93
N HIS A 161 -4.61 5.28 -1.86
CA HIS A 161 -5.23 6.06 -0.80
C HIS A 161 -4.20 6.56 0.23
N ALA A 162 -3.31 5.69 0.70
CA ALA A 162 -2.28 6.05 1.66
C ALA A 162 -1.02 5.18 1.49
N GLN A 163 0.12 5.70 1.95
CA GLN A 163 1.36 4.94 2.09
C GLN A 163 1.46 4.38 3.51
N VAL A 164 1.92 3.15 3.63
CA VAL A 164 2.23 2.52 4.92
C VAL A 164 3.60 3.00 5.36
N LEU A 165 3.65 3.66 6.51
CA LEU A 165 4.88 4.21 7.09
C LEU A 165 5.53 3.25 8.08
N ALA A 166 4.72 2.50 8.83
CA ALA A 166 5.17 1.55 9.83
C ALA A 166 4.17 0.42 10.03
N GLN A 167 4.66 -0.71 10.49
CA GLN A 167 3.89 -1.88 10.90
C GLN A 167 4.13 -2.14 12.38
N ILE A 168 3.06 -2.39 13.11
CA ILE A 168 3.09 -2.85 14.50
C ILE A 168 2.47 -4.24 14.52
N ARG A 169 3.31 -5.24 14.79
CA ARG A 169 2.83 -6.61 14.98
C ARG A 169 2.43 -6.80 16.43
N LEU A 170 1.16 -7.07 16.64
CA LEU A 170 0.67 -7.42 17.96
C LEU A 170 0.95 -8.91 18.18
N THR A 171 2.11 -9.20 18.79
CA THR A 171 2.48 -10.56 19.20
C THR A 171 1.75 -10.95 20.50
N TRP A 172 0.48 -11.16 20.41
CA TRP A 172 -0.25 -11.91 21.43
C TRP A 172 -0.87 -13.11 20.72
N ALA A 173 0.00 -14.08 20.51
CA ALA A 173 -0.46 -15.41 20.17
C ALA A 173 -0.70 -16.19 21.46
N PRO A 174 -1.78 -16.94 21.59
CA PRO A 174 -1.76 -18.10 22.48
C PRO A 174 -0.79 -19.15 21.94
#